data_d44b119ce342d4a8328fc8a20b14f625
#
_entry.id   d44b119ce342d4a8328fc8a20b14f625
#
_cell.length_a   1.000
_cell.length_b   1.000
_cell.length_c   1.000
_cell.angle_alpha   90.00
_cell.angle_beta   90.00
_cell.angle_gamma   90.00
#
_symmetry.space_group_name_H-M   'P 1'
#
loop_
_entity.id
_entity.type
_entity.pdbx_description
1 polymer ?
#
loop_
_entity_poly.entity_id
_entity_poly.type
_entity_poly.pdbx_seq_one_letter_code
_entity_poly.pdbx_strand_id
1 'polypeptide(L)'
;MSDTSLQDQIDDATLDFTLGESGVAIAKLSQLKETHPESFGVWHALTEIYFSEGDYDAALQTGERALELCPSDIHINTSLSRIWVERGDKDKAEYFGAQARMLGWKDELKSPPQNDGI
;
A
#
# COMPACT_ATOMS: atom_id res chain seq x y z
N MET A 1 -22.00 1.22 22.07
CA MET A 1 -21.53 0.63 20.95
C MET A 1 -20.55 1.46 20.19
N SER A 2 -19.49 0.91 19.98
CA SER A 2 -18.43 1.63 19.32
C SER A 2 -18.65 1.63 17.82
N ASP A 3 -18.66 2.79 17.25
CA ASP A 3 -18.79 2.91 15.82
C ASP A 3 -17.44 3.19 15.19
N THR A 4 -16.48 2.39 15.60
CA THR A 4 -15.15 2.55 15.05
C THR A 4 -15.18 2.32 13.55
N SER A 5 -14.79 3.33 12.81
CA SER A 5 -14.81 3.21 11.36
C SER A 5 -13.74 2.24 10.89
N LEU A 6 -13.87 1.77 9.65
CA LEU A 6 -12.86 0.91 9.08
C LEU A 6 -11.50 1.63 9.05
N GLN A 7 -11.49 2.90 8.70
CA GLN A 7 -10.23 3.65 8.67
C GLN A 7 -9.60 3.71 10.05
N ASP A 8 -10.40 3.90 11.10
CA ASP A 8 -9.88 3.91 12.47
C ASP A 8 -9.28 2.56 12.83
N GLN A 9 -9.89 1.48 12.38
CA GLN A 9 -9.36 0.14 12.65
C GLN A 9 -8.05 -0.10 11.91
N ILE A 10 -7.94 0.40 10.68
CA ILE A 10 -6.68 0.33 9.93
C ILE A 10 -5.61 1.15 10.64
N ASP A 11 -5.96 2.35 11.10
CA ASP A 11 -5.01 3.21 11.80
C ASP A 11 -4.54 2.57 13.10
N ASP A 12 -5.46 1.91 13.81
CA ASP A 12 -5.11 1.21 15.05
C ASP A 12 -4.09 0.10 14.79
N ALA A 13 -4.31 -0.68 13.75
CA ALA A 13 -3.38 -1.74 13.38
C ALA A 13 -2.03 -1.16 12.94
N THR A 14 -2.06 -0.06 12.21
CA THR A 14 -0.84 0.59 11.74
C THR A 14 -0.04 1.13 12.93
N LEU A 15 -0.74 1.61 13.95
CA LEU A 15 -0.07 2.05 15.17
C LEU A 15 0.63 0.88 15.84
N ASP A 16 -0.03 -0.29 15.92
CA ASP A 16 0.61 -1.48 16.49
C ASP A 16 1.92 -1.77 15.76
N PHE A 17 1.90 -1.69 14.43
CA PHE A 17 3.10 -1.92 13.64
C PHE A 17 4.18 -0.90 13.98
N THR A 18 3.79 0.37 14.09
CA THR A 18 4.74 1.44 14.43
C THR A 18 5.39 1.21 15.79
N LEU A 19 4.64 0.59 16.70
CA LEU A 19 5.15 0.28 18.03
C LEU A 19 5.93 -1.03 18.09
N GLY A 20 6.18 -1.66 16.94
CA GLY A 20 6.95 -2.88 16.90
C GLY A 20 6.13 -4.15 17.04
N GLU A 21 4.81 -4.03 17.01
CA GLU A 21 3.91 -5.18 17.16
C GLU A 21 3.39 -5.64 15.82
N SER A 22 4.31 -6.03 14.94
CA SER A 22 3.94 -6.41 13.58
C SER A 22 2.98 -7.59 13.53
N GLY A 23 3.17 -8.58 14.40
CA GLY A 23 2.28 -9.74 14.43
C GLY A 23 0.86 -9.36 14.79
N VAL A 24 0.70 -8.45 15.75
CA VAL A 24 -0.62 -7.98 16.16
C VAL A 24 -1.26 -7.21 15.00
N ALA A 25 -0.48 -6.34 14.36
CA ALA A 25 -0.99 -5.56 13.25
C ALA A 25 -1.47 -6.47 12.11
N ILE A 26 -0.66 -7.48 11.77
CA ILE A 26 -1.04 -8.40 10.70
C ILE A 26 -2.30 -9.17 11.06
N ALA A 27 -2.42 -9.62 12.30
CA ALA A 27 -3.61 -10.35 12.73
C ALA A 27 -4.86 -9.49 12.61
N LYS A 28 -4.78 -8.25 13.07
CA LYS A 28 -5.91 -7.32 12.97
C LYS A 28 -6.32 -7.05 11.53
N LEU A 29 -5.32 -6.76 10.69
CA LEU A 29 -5.59 -6.46 9.28
C LEU A 29 -6.08 -7.70 8.53
N SER A 30 -5.60 -8.87 8.90
CA SER A 30 -6.06 -10.11 8.27
C SER A 30 -7.53 -10.38 8.55
N GLN A 31 -7.99 -10.02 9.75
CA GLN A 31 -9.42 -10.10 10.03
C GLN A 31 -10.20 -9.08 9.23
N LEU A 32 -9.66 -7.86 9.11
CA LEU A 32 -10.34 -6.83 8.35
C LEU A 32 -10.45 -7.18 6.87
N LYS A 33 -9.47 -7.86 6.31
CA LYS A 33 -9.57 -8.24 4.91
C LYS A 33 -10.64 -9.30 4.67
N GLU A 34 -10.96 -10.10 5.69
CA GLU A 34 -12.03 -11.09 5.57
C GLU A 34 -13.40 -10.41 5.57
N THR A 35 -13.56 -9.38 6.37
CA THR A 35 -14.83 -8.68 6.47
C THR A 35 -14.95 -7.53 5.46
N HIS A 36 -13.81 -7.03 4.98
CA HIS A 36 -13.78 -5.91 4.03
C HIS A 36 -12.83 -6.22 2.87
N PRO A 37 -13.14 -7.27 2.07
CA PRO A 37 -12.21 -7.73 1.03
C PRO A 37 -12.00 -6.74 -0.10
N GLU A 38 -12.81 -5.69 -0.19
CA GLU A 38 -12.66 -4.69 -1.22
C GLU A 38 -12.09 -3.38 -0.71
N SER A 39 -11.54 -3.40 0.49
CA SER A 39 -10.91 -2.21 1.05
C SER A 39 -9.46 -2.12 0.59
N PHE A 40 -9.19 -1.19 -0.31
CA PHE A 40 -7.81 -0.94 -0.74
C PHE A 40 -6.91 -0.68 0.46
N GLY A 41 -7.40 0.12 1.43
CA GLY A 41 -6.58 0.49 2.60
C GLY A 41 -6.11 -0.70 3.40
N VAL A 42 -6.95 -1.72 3.54
CA VAL A 42 -6.57 -2.93 4.28
C VAL A 42 -5.46 -3.68 3.54
N TRP A 43 -5.65 -3.89 2.24
CA TRP A 43 -4.65 -4.61 1.45
C TRP A 43 -3.34 -3.84 1.35
N HIS A 44 -3.43 -2.52 1.20
CA HIS A 44 -2.24 -1.68 1.13
C HIS A 44 -1.45 -1.72 2.44
N ALA A 45 -2.15 -1.62 3.57
CA ALA A 45 -1.49 -1.66 4.87
C ALA A 45 -0.78 -3.00 5.08
N LEU A 46 -1.45 -4.11 4.71
CA LEU A 46 -0.81 -5.43 4.80
C LEU A 46 0.45 -5.50 3.93
N THR A 47 0.37 -4.94 2.72
CA THR A 47 1.50 -4.95 1.81
C THR A 47 2.71 -4.27 2.43
N GLU A 48 2.50 -3.10 3.03
CA GLU A 48 3.60 -2.34 3.62
C GLU A 48 4.21 -3.07 4.82
N ILE A 49 3.37 -3.68 5.63
CA ILE A 49 3.87 -4.38 6.82
C ILE A 49 4.63 -5.64 6.41
N TYR A 50 4.08 -6.43 5.48
CA TYR A 50 4.79 -7.61 5.00
C TYR A 50 6.12 -7.24 4.35
N PHE A 51 6.13 -6.15 3.58
CA PHE A 51 7.38 -5.70 2.96
C PHE A 51 8.41 -5.36 4.02
N SER A 52 7.98 -4.64 5.05
CA SER A 52 8.88 -4.22 6.13
C SER A 52 9.43 -5.43 6.88
N GLU A 53 8.63 -6.50 6.99
CA GLU A 53 9.07 -7.72 7.68
C GLU A 53 9.90 -8.64 6.79
N GLY A 54 10.08 -8.28 5.54
CA GLY A 54 10.86 -9.10 4.62
C GLY A 54 10.09 -10.28 4.03
N ASP A 55 8.78 -10.33 4.25
CA ASP A 55 7.96 -11.37 3.67
C ASP A 55 7.46 -10.91 2.30
N TYR A 56 8.35 -11.00 1.32
CA TYR A 56 8.06 -10.44 0.01
C TYR A 56 7.00 -11.22 -0.76
N ASP A 57 6.85 -12.51 -0.48
CA ASP A 57 5.78 -13.29 -1.12
C ASP A 57 4.42 -12.81 -0.66
N ALA A 58 4.24 -12.64 0.65
CA ALA A 58 2.98 -12.14 1.17
C ALA A 58 2.73 -10.70 0.74
N ALA A 59 3.81 -9.89 0.73
CA ALA A 59 3.69 -8.51 0.26
C ALA A 59 3.24 -8.45 -1.18
N LEU A 60 3.74 -9.36 -2.01
CA LEU A 60 3.33 -9.39 -3.42
C LEU A 60 1.87 -9.77 -3.55
N GLN A 61 1.42 -10.81 -2.84
CA GLN A 61 0.03 -11.23 -2.91
C GLN A 61 -0.94 -10.12 -2.50
N THR A 62 -0.65 -9.48 -1.37
CA THR A 62 -1.52 -8.40 -0.90
C THR A 62 -1.43 -7.18 -1.80
N GLY A 63 -0.22 -6.90 -2.29
CA GLY A 63 -0.02 -5.77 -3.19
C GLY A 63 -0.74 -5.93 -4.52
N GLU A 64 -0.77 -7.14 -5.05
CA GLU A 64 -1.50 -7.40 -6.29
C GLU A 64 -2.99 -7.18 -6.11
N ARG A 65 -3.52 -7.58 -4.97
CA ARG A 65 -4.93 -7.34 -4.69
C ARG A 65 -5.21 -5.84 -4.55
N ALA A 66 -4.33 -5.13 -3.85
CA ALA A 66 -4.49 -3.68 -3.72
C ALA A 66 -4.45 -3.01 -5.09
N LEU A 67 -3.57 -3.47 -5.97
CA LEU A 67 -3.48 -2.92 -7.31
C LEU A 67 -4.76 -3.16 -8.10
N GLU A 68 -5.35 -4.35 -7.97
CA GLU A 68 -6.64 -4.62 -8.62
C GLU A 68 -7.71 -3.63 -8.19
N LEU A 69 -7.70 -3.29 -6.91
CA LEU A 69 -8.72 -2.39 -6.38
C LEU A 69 -8.48 -0.93 -6.77
N CYS A 70 -7.22 -0.52 -6.85
CA CYS A 70 -6.87 0.85 -7.22
C CYS A 70 -5.65 0.86 -8.13
N PRO A 71 -5.82 0.55 -9.43
CA PRO A 71 -4.66 0.43 -10.33
C PRO A 71 -3.89 1.74 -10.52
N SER A 72 -4.53 2.87 -10.24
CA SER A 72 -3.91 4.18 -10.45
C SER A 72 -3.33 4.78 -9.18
N ASP A 73 -3.24 4.01 -8.12
CA ASP A 73 -2.65 4.53 -6.90
C ASP A 73 -1.13 4.54 -7.01
N ILE A 74 -0.55 5.72 -6.76
CA ILE A 74 0.89 5.90 -6.90
C ILE A 74 1.64 5.04 -5.89
N HIS A 75 1.14 5.00 -4.66
CA HIS A 75 1.86 4.31 -3.59
C HIS A 75 1.92 2.81 -3.80
N ILE A 76 0.83 2.19 -4.27
CA ILE A 76 0.87 0.75 -4.47
C ILE A 76 1.77 0.38 -5.65
N ASN A 77 1.81 1.21 -6.69
CA ASN A 77 2.72 0.97 -7.79
C ASN A 77 4.18 1.10 -7.33
N THR A 78 4.45 2.07 -6.47
CA THR A 78 5.79 2.23 -5.88
C THR A 78 6.14 1.01 -5.03
N SER A 79 5.21 0.56 -4.20
CA SER A 79 5.45 -0.60 -3.35
C SER A 79 5.73 -1.85 -4.16
N LEU A 80 4.96 -2.07 -5.23
CA LEU A 80 5.19 -3.22 -6.08
C LEU A 80 6.54 -3.16 -6.77
N SER A 81 6.96 -1.97 -7.20
CA SER A 81 8.30 -1.80 -7.76
C SER A 81 9.36 -2.26 -6.76
N ARG A 82 9.24 -1.82 -5.51
CA ARG A 82 10.20 -2.17 -4.46
C ARG A 82 10.19 -3.67 -4.17
N ILE A 83 8.99 -4.26 -4.15
CA ILE A 83 8.88 -5.70 -3.91
C ILE A 83 9.61 -6.47 -5.02
N TRP A 84 9.42 -6.07 -6.28
CA TRP A 84 10.08 -6.76 -7.37
C TRP A 84 11.59 -6.57 -7.37
N VAL A 85 12.08 -5.40 -6.89
CA VAL A 85 13.52 -5.24 -6.68
C VAL A 85 14.03 -6.31 -5.72
N GLU A 86 13.34 -6.49 -4.59
CA GLU A 86 13.78 -7.47 -3.59
C GLU A 86 13.67 -8.90 -4.09
N ARG A 87 12.72 -9.16 -5.00
CA ARG A 87 12.58 -10.49 -5.57
C ARG A 87 13.48 -10.71 -6.78
N GLY A 88 14.23 -9.70 -7.17
CA GLY A 88 15.22 -9.84 -8.23
C GLY A 88 14.69 -9.74 -9.64
N ASP A 89 13.46 -9.27 -9.82
CA ASP A 89 12.90 -9.13 -11.17
C ASP A 89 12.96 -7.67 -11.57
N LYS A 90 14.05 -7.33 -12.24
CA LYS A 90 14.31 -5.96 -12.62
C LYS A 90 13.29 -5.41 -13.61
N ASP A 91 12.85 -6.24 -14.54
CA ASP A 91 11.90 -5.78 -15.56
C ASP A 91 10.57 -5.39 -14.94
N LYS A 92 10.05 -6.22 -14.02
CA LYS A 92 8.81 -5.89 -13.34
C LYS A 92 8.98 -4.70 -12.42
N ALA A 93 10.13 -4.61 -11.74
CA ALA A 93 10.41 -3.46 -10.90
C ALA A 93 10.37 -2.18 -11.70
N GLU A 94 10.98 -2.18 -12.87
CA GLU A 94 10.99 -0.99 -13.74
C GLU A 94 9.62 -0.67 -14.28
N TYR A 95 8.84 -1.70 -14.60
CA TYR A 95 7.48 -1.47 -15.08
C TYR A 95 6.67 -0.70 -14.04
N PHE A 96 6.65 -1.18 -12.80
CA PHE A 96 5.85 -0.53 -11.76
C PHE A 96 6.42 0.82 -11.35
N GLY A 97 7.74 0.96 -11.37
CA GLY A 97 8.37 2.25 -11.13
C GLY A 97 7.98 3.28 -12.17
N ALA A 98 7.91 2.86 -13.44
CA ALA A 98 7.48 3.75 -14.51
C ALA A 98 6.01 4.13 -14.37
N GLN A 99 5.15 3.16 -13.96
CA GLN A 99 3.76 3.46 -13.72
C GLN A 99 3.60 4.51 -12.61
N ALA A 100 4.35 4.35 -11.54
CA ALA A 100 4.28 5.31 -10.43
C ALA A 100 4.69 6.71 -10.89
N ARG A 101 5.76 6.79 -11.67
CA ARG A 101 6.21 8.10 -12.18
C ARG A 101 5.17 8.74 -13.09
N MET A 102 4.57 7.94 -13.97
CA MET A 102 3.53 8.46 -14.86
C MET A 102 2.32 8.96 -14.09
N LEU A 103 1.91 8.21 -13.08
CA LEU A 103 0.76 8.57 -12.27
C LEU A 103 1.05 9.85 -11.50
N GLY A 104 2.26 9.98 -10.97
CA GLY A 104 2.65 11.20 -10.27
C GLY A 104 2.64 12.40 -11.18
N TRP A 105 3.13 12.23 -12.41
CA TRP A 105 3.16 13.30 -13.38
C TRP A 105 1.75 13.73 -13.79
N LYS A 106 0.87 12.76 -14.03
CA LYS A 106 -0.52 13.07 -14.36
C LYS A 106 -1.20 13.85 -13.24
N ASP A 107 -0.89 13.48 -12.00
CA ASP A 107 -1.46 14.16 -10.86
C ASP A 107 -1.00 15.63 -10.80
N GLU A 108 0.27 15.86 -11.10
CA GLU A 108 0.79 17.23 -11.15
C GLU A 108 0.11 18.05 -12.24
N LEU A 109 -0.19 17.43 -13.37
CA LEU A 109 -0.86 18.14 -14.45
C LEU A 109 -2.30 18.48 -14.12
N LYS A 110 -2.94 17.67 -13.29
CA LYS A 110 -4.30 17.93 -12.86
C LYS A 110 -4.36 19.05 -11.85
N SER A 111 -3.36 19.14 -11.00
CA SER A 111 -3.31 20.17 -9.97
C SER A 111 -2.33 21.21 -10.40
N PRO A 112 -2.80 22.39 -10.81
CA PRO A 112 -1.87 23.41 -11.26
C PRO A 112 -0.84 23.68 -10.19
N PRO A 113 0.41 23.88 -10.57
CA PRO A 113 1.44 24.13 -9.59
C PRO A 113 1.10 25.32 -8.74
N GLN A 114 1.44 25.20 -7.48
CA GLN A 114 1.30 26.34 -6.58
C GLN A 114 2.26 27.37 -7.06
N ASN A 115 1.75 28.47 -7.39
CA ASN A 115 2.60 29.49 -7.92
C ASN A 115 3.16 30.34 -6.83
N ASP A 116 3.92 29.71 -6.00
CA ASP A 116 4.33 30.33 -4.81
C ASP A 116 5.22 31.46 -4.99
N GLY A 117 4.72 32.61 -4.90
CA GLY A 117 5.56 33.73 -4.78
C GLY A 117 6.47 33.98 -5.95
N ILE A 118 6.11 33.49 -7.02
CA ILE A 118 6.90 33.86 -8.17
C ILE A 118 6.69 35.30 -8.48
#